data_9c098b4f8d6f5a4ae1f72d2576ca43b5
#
_entry.id   9c098b4f8d6f5a4ae1f72d2576ca43b5
#
_cell.length_a   1.000
_cell.length_b   1.000
_cell.length_c   1.000
_cell.angle_alpha   90.00
_cell.angle_beta   90.00
_cell.angle_gamma   90.00
#
_symmetry.space_group_name_H-M   'P 1'
#
loop_
_entity.id
_entity.type
_entity.pdbx_description
1 polymer ?
#
loop_
_entity_poly.entity_id
_entity_poly.type
_entity_poly.pdbx_seq_one_letter_code
_entity_poly.pdbx_strand_id
1 'polypeptide(L)'
;MTSRSAGYFGAFLQRLKFRLLRNMPCGDDHSLRRKLLIGTGIALVCTGILATSVIGSALDDYRRARQNLSGLESYRLILETANLLSAERGPSNSVLGDVGVTHGALRERLTAFRAKSDAILDQLSASAGVPRDLLAPTRAQLQKGRQEVDRVAAIPRDLRRLDDVQSVIESMFDVVDIFQSVVAWKASALTTQNPELAAPVMTGRMFGELREYGGRIASQIMAPIAVSQPLPLKNLVDSNRTRGRILQLWHLAGGRQVVGHDDRRLSADLHDVETMFFGEGLGILDGLVAEGRKSGNYSMTADEFTVRFVKTLKPLERLRGDFLDITIERFTVLRNGALVTLAVTVTITTIILGILVGLLVAAQRFVFGPLMRAREAVIVLAEDRPTVPYPEPHHATEMRRLFDAIVILRRSLAERASLTKELKQQAETDGLTGLMNRGALDMIGERHAGNRAGEDAACLILMDIDHFKAINDRYGHLEGDHVLKECVRMVRPMLRPGDIFARFGGEEFVILMSGDDLAGANALAKRIRAALEAHEFVLSDGTTLTVTASFGVARGNLGQLAWRQLVEAADAALYRAKSDGRNCVRHSQQLHPTLVPDLPKGRDADAPTRKPAAAR
;
A
#
# COMPACT_ATOMS: atom_id res chain seq x y z
N MET A 1 -21.47 18.29 3.33
CA MET A 1 -20.58 18.29 2.13
C MET A 1 -19.98 16.91 1.79
N THR A 2 -20.55 15.81 2.24
CA THR A 2 -19.95 14.46 2.20
C THR A 2 -20.47 13.53 1.08
N SER A 3 -21.47 13.93 0.29
CA SER A 3 -22.01 13.04 -0.76
C SER A 3 -21.44 13.29 -2.18
N ARG A 4 -20.78 14.41 -2.42
CA ARG A 4 -20.18 14.71 -3.74
C ARG A 4 -18.76 14.17 -3.93
N SER A 5 -17.99 13.93 -2.86
CA SER A 5 -16.61 13.40 -2.95
C SER A 5 -16.56 11.90 -3.27
N ALA A 6 -17.53 11.11 -2.82
CA ALA A 6 -17.60 9.68 -3.09
C ALA A 6 -17.88 9.36 -4.57
N GLY A 7 -18.68 10.18 -5.25
CA GLY A 7 -18.99 10.02 -6.68
C GLY A 7 -17.79 10.30 -7.61
N TYR A 8 -16.97 11.31 -7.26
CA TYR A 8 -15.76 11.64 -8.04
C TYR A 8 -14.65 10.59 -7.90
N PHE A 9 -14.54 9.98 -6.71
CA PHE A 9 -13.55 8.95 -6.43
C PHE A 9 -13.85 7.63 -7.16
N GLY A 10 -15.14 7.22 -7.22
CA GLY A 10 -15.57 6.05 -8.00
C GLY A 10 -15.33 6.21 -9.51
N ALA A 11 -15.60 7.39 -10.06
CA ALA A 11 -15.36 7.71 -11.46
C ALA A 11 -13.84 7.81 -11.78
N PHE A 12 -13.03 8.31 -10.86
CA PHE A 12 -11.56 8.37 -10.99
C PHE A 12 -10.95 6.96 -11.00
N LEU A 13 -11.36 6.08 -10.07
CA LEU A 13 -10.89 4.69 -10.01
C LEU A 13 -11.29 3.88 -11.26
N GLN A 14 -12.51 4.07 -11.77
CA GLN A 14 -12.95 3.44 -13.02
C GLN A 14 -12.14 3.94 -14.22
N ARG A 15 -11.85 5.23 -14.32
CA ARG A 15 -11.01 5.80 -15.41
C ARG A 15 -9.54 5.38 -15.28
N LEU A 16 -9.01 5.26 -14.08
CA LEU A 16 -7.65 4.77 -13.82
C LEU A 16 -7.53 3.27 -14.19
N LYS A 17 -8.52 2.46 -13.79
CA LYS A 17 -8.61 1.03 -14.14
C LYS A 17 -8.69 0.82 -15.66
N PHE A 18 -9.49 1.62 -16.37
CA PHE A 18 -9.65 1.53 -17.81
C PHE A 18 -8.42 2.02 -18.59
N ARG A 19 -7.73 3.07 -18.13
CA ARG A 19 -6.48 3.56 -18.75
C ARG A 19 -5.28 2.64 -18.52
N LEU A 20 -5.13 2.08 -17.31
CA LEU A 20 -4.04 1.15 -16.98
C LEU A 20 -4.18 -0.21 -17.68
N LEU A 21 -5.43 -0.70 -17.87
CA LEU A 21 -5.68 -1.97 -18.58
C LEU A 21 -5.58 -1.84 -20.10
N ARG A 22 -5.85 -0.66 -20.68
CA ARG A 22 -5.88 -0.44 -22.14
C ARG A 22 -4.52 -0.14 -22.77
N ASN A 23 -3.55 0.32 -21.99
CA ASN A 23 -2.21 0.65 -22.47
C ASN A 23 -1.14 -0.37 -22.05
N MET A 24 -1.51 -1.63 -21.78
CA MET A 24 -0.52 -2.68 -21.57
C MET A 24 -0.10 -3.23 -22.92
N PRO A 25 1.15 -3.03 -23.38
CA PRO A 25 1.66 -3.68 -24.57
C PRO A 25 1.64 -5.19 -24.36
N CYS A 26 1.01 -5.89 -25.27
CA CYS A 26 1.00 -7.35 -25.40
C CYS A 26 2.38 -7.76 -25.93
N GLY A 27 3.34 -7.99 -25.06
CA GLY A 27 4.70 -8.34 -25.41
C GLY A 27 5.42 -8.97 -24.21
N ASP A 28 5.61 -10.24 -24.30
CA ASP A 28 6.59 -11.15 -23.74
C ASP A 28 7.12 -11.03 -22.30
N ASP A 29 7.02 -12.18 -21.64
CA ASP A 29 7.83 -12.85 -20.58
C ASP A 29 8.17 -12.14 -19.25
N HIS A 30 8.26 -10.85 -19.17
CA HIS A 30 8.34 -10.13 -17.88
C HIS A 30 6.96 -9.76 -17.30
N SER A 31 5.87 -10.26 -17.89
CA SER A 31 4.53 -9.71 -17.70
C SER A 31 3.90 -10.06 -16.35
N LEU A 32 4.03 -11.28 -15.83
CA LEU A 32 3.31 -11.71 -14.62
C LEU A 32 3.87 -11.06 -13.37
N ARG A 33 5.20 -11.06 -13.19
CA ARG A 33 5.87 -10.40 -12.05
C ARG A 33 5.60 -8.90 -12.05
N ARG A 34 5.68 -8.26 -13.22
CA ARG A 34 5.41 -6.82 -13.37
C ARG A 34 3.94 -6.49 -13.13
N LYS A 35 3.00 -7.29 -13.64
CA LYS A 35 1.55 -7.12 -13.40
C LYS A 35 1.19 -7.28 -11.93
N LEU A 36 1.78 -8.26 -11.25
CA LEU A 36 1.61 -8.46 -9.82
C LEU A 36 2.21 -7.31 -8.99
N LEU A 37 3.43 -6.85 -9.29
CA LEU A 37 4.03 -5.71 -8.62
C LEU A 37 3.23 -4.42 -8.82
N ILE A 38 2.70 -4.20 -10.02
CA ILE A 38 1.82 -3.06 -10.29
C ILE A 38 0.49 -3.21 -9.53
N GLY A 39 -0.15 -4.38 -9.56
CA GLY A 39 -1.40 -4.64 -8.82
C GLY A 39 -1.24 -4.47 -7.31
N THR A 40 -0.16 -4.99 -6.75
CA THR A 40 0.16 -4.84 -5.32
C THR A 40 0.52 -3.39 -4.96
N GLY A 41 1.26 -2.70 -5.82
CA GLY A 41 1.54 -1.27 -5.66
C GLY A 41 0.27 -0.43 -5.67
N ILE A 42 -0.66 -0.69 -6.59
CA ILE A 42 -1.97 -0.02 -6.64
C ILE A 42 -2.78 -0.31 -5.37
N ALA A 43 -2.83 -1.56 -4.90
CA ALA A 43 -3.53 -1.91 -3.68
C ALA A 43 -2.96 -1.20 -2.45
N LEU A 44 -1.62 -1.12 -2.32
CA LEU A 44 -0.93 -0.38 -1.26
C LEU A 44 -1.24 1.12 -1.31
N VAL A 45 -1.21 1.73 -2.49
CA VAL A 45 -1.55 3.14 -2.69
C VAL A 45 -3.02 3.40 -2.33
N CYS A 46 -3.96 2.57 -2.79
CA CYS A 46 -5.38 2.70 -2.46
C CYS A 46 -5.62 2.56 -0.95
N THR A 47 -4.98 1.58 -0.29
CA THR A 47 -5.06 1.39 1.16
C THR A 47 -4.45 2.58 1.91
N GLY A 48 -3.32 3.11 1.43
CA GLY A 48 -2.68 4.31 1.99
C GLY A 48 -3.57 5.55 1.89
N ILE A 49 -4.24 5.77 0.76
CA ILE A 49 -5.20 6.87 0.57
C ILE A 49 -6.39 6.71 1.52
N LEU A 50 -6.96 5.51 1.64
CA LEU A 50 -8.06 5.23 2.56
C LEU A 50 -7.63 5.46 4.01
N ALA A 51 -6.47 4.94 4.41
CA ALA A 51 -5.88 5.13 5.73
C ALA A 51 -5.70 6.63 6.06
N THR A 52 -5.14 7.39 5.14
CA THR A 52 -4.95 8.84 5.30
C THR A 52 -6.28 9.57 5.44
N SER A 53 -7.31 9.18 4.70
CA SER A 53 -8.66 9.77 4.79
C SER A 53 -9.30 9.49 6.15
N VAL A 54 -9.24 8.25 6.64
CA VAL A 54 -9.84 7.84 7.93
C VAL A 54 -9.11 8.49 9.11
N ILE A 55 -7.77 8.46 9.10
CA ILE A 55 -6.96 9.12 10.14
C ILE A 55 -7.17 10.64 10.10
N GLY A 56 -7.24 11.22 8.90
CA GLY A 56 -7.51 12.65 8.72
C GLY A 56 -8.83 13.08 9.33
N SER A 57 -9.91 12.31 9.09
CA SER A 57 -11.22 12.56 9.71
C SER A 57 -11.17 12.49 11.24
N ALA A 58 -10.56 11.45 11.82
CA ALA A 58 -10.44 11.30 13.27
C ALA A 58 -9.58 12.42 13.91
N LEU A 59 -8.53 12.86 13.20
CA LEU A 59 -7.70 13.99 13.63
C LEU A 59 -8.48 15.31 13.61
N ASP A 60 -9.30 15.53 12.61
CA ASP A 60 -10.13 16.75 12.51
C ASP A 60 -11.22 16.76 13.60
N ASP A 61 -11.80 15.60 13.94
CA ASP A 61 -12.73 15.48 15.05
C ASP A 61 -12.04 15.81 16.39
N TYR A 62 -10.85 15.28 16.63
CA TYR A 62 -10.07 15.62 17.81
C TYR A 62 -9.68 17.09 17.87
N ARG A 63 -9.25 17.68 16.75
CA ARG A 63 -8.92 19.11 16.67
C ARG A 63 -10.12 19.99 16.99
N ARG A 64 -11.30 19.67 16.43
CA ARG A 64 -12.55 20.36 16.72
C ARG A 64 -12.92 20.27 18.19
N ALA A 65 -12.91 19.07 18.77
CA ALA A 65 -13.20 18.87 20.17
C ALA A 65 -12.25 19.65 21.10
N ARG A 66 -10.96 19.68 20.78
CA ARG A 66 -9.95 20.45 21.51
C ARG A 66 -10.18 21.96 21.39
N GLN A 67 -10.50 22.45 20.20
CA GLN A 67 -10.79 23.87 19.98
C GLN A 67 -12.06 24.32 20.71
N ASN A 68 -13.10 23.48 20.70
CA ASN A 68 -14.34 23.74 21.44
C ASN A 68 -14.09 23.89 22.93
N LEU A 69 -13.34 22.96 23.53
CA LEU A 69 -13.00 23.00 24.94
C LEU A 69 -12.20 24.26 25.29
N SER A 70 -11.13 24.54 24.57
CA SER A 70 -10.31 25.74 24.80
C SER A 70 -11.09 27.03 24.59
N GLY A 71 -12.04 27.01 23.63
CA GLY A 71 -12.95 28.13 23.40
C GLY A 71 -13.88 28.38 24.61
N LEU A 72 -14.46 27.31 25.19
CA LEU A 72 -15.32 27.40 26.36
C LEU A 72 -14.54 27.82 27.61
N GLU A 73 -13.33 27.34 27.82
CA GLU A 73 -12.46 27.75 28.93
C GLU A 73 -12.15 29.27 28.84
N SER A 74 -11.83 29.76 27.65
CA SER A 74 -11.62 31.20 27.42
C SER A 74 -12.89 31.99 27.63
N TYR A 75 -14.06 31.48 27.23
CA TYR A 75 -15.34 32.12 27.43
C TYR A 75 -15.72 32.18 28.91
N ARG A 76 -15.46 31.11 29.68
CA ARG A 76 -15.60 31.11 31.15
C ARG A 76 -14.82 32.25 31.77
N LEU A 77 -13.54 32.43 31.41
CA LEU A 77 -12.70 33.50 31.95
C LEU A 77 -13.27 34.90 31.63
N ILE A 78 -13.84 35.09 30.43
CA ILE A 78 -14.50 36.33 30.05
C ILE A 78 -15.74 36.58 30.92
N LEU A 79 -16.58 35.59 31.17
CA LEU A 79 -17.76 35.73 32.04
C LEU A 79 -17.37 35.92 33.52
N GLU A 80 -16.29 35.33 33.99
CA GLU A 80 -15.74 35.56 35.33
C GLU A 80 -15.23 37.01 35.45
N THR A 81 -14.55 37.52 34.43
CA THR A 81 -14.12 38.92 34.36
C THR A 81 -15.31 39.87 34.44
N ALA A 82 -16.35 39.62 33.63
CA ALA A 82 -17.59 40.44 33.68
C ALA A 82 -18.19 40.47 35.11
N ASN A 83 -18.17 39.30 35.77
CA ASN A 83 -18.68 39.21 37.14
C ASN A 83 -17.84 39.99 38.15
N LEU A 84 -16.51 39.94 38.08
CA LEU A 84 -15.63 40.70 38.97
C LEU A 84 -15.75 42.21 38.75
N LEU A 85 -15.82 42.68 37.50
CA LEU A 85 -16.08 44.07 37.17
C LEU A 85 -17.41 44.55 37.76
N SER A 86 -18.45 43.76 37.64
CA SER A 86 -19.77 44.01 38.24
C SER A 86 -19.71 44.04 39.76
N ALA A 87 -19.00 43.12 40.38
CA ALA A 87 -18.93 42.98 41.81
C ALA A 87 -18.12 44.09 42.51
N GLU A 88 -17.23 44.80 41.79
CA GLU A 88 -16.48 45.95 42.31
C GLU A 88 -17.40 47.08 42.76
N ARG A 89 -18.64 47.16 42.22
CA ARG A 89 -19.67 48.12 42.67
C ARG A 89 -20.05 47.94 44.14
N GLY A 90 -20.05 46.73 44.67
CA GLY A 90 -20.39 46.47 46.07
C GLY A 90 -19.50 47.24 47.04
N PRO A 91 -18.19 47.00 47.07
CA PRO A 91 -17.24 47.74 47.87
C PRO A 91 -17.25 49.28 47.56
N SER A 92 -17.44 49.67 46.30
CA SER A 92 -17.56 51.07 45.92
C SER A 92 -18.79 51.74 46.56
N ASN A 93 -19.94 51.08 46.54
CA ASN A 93 -21.17 51.54 47.15
C ASN A 93 -21.06 51.64 48.69
N SER A 94 -20.35 50.68 49.33
CA SER A 94 -20.10 50.74 50.79
C SER A 94 -19.28 51.98 51.16
N VAL A 95 -18.21 52.31 50.39
CA VAL A 95 -17.39 53.50 50.62
C VAL A 95 -18.17 54.82 50.36
N LEU A 96 -19.04 54.83 49.33
CA LEU A 96 -19.89 55.99 49.02
C LEU A 96 -20.95 56.25 50.10
N GLY A 97 -21.38 55.25 50.84
CA GLY A 97 -22.37 55.34 51.94
C GLY A 97 -21.75 55.37 53.33
N ASP A 98 -20.43 55.42 53.46
CA ASP A 98 -19.71 55.36 54.75
C ASP A 98 -20.09 56.49 55.67
N VAL A 99 -20.37 56.16 56.94
CA VAL A 99 -20.73 57.05 58.05
C VAL A 99 -19.52 57.45 58.93
N GLY A 100 -18.29 57.03 58.55
CA GLY A 100 -17.06 57.48 59.22
C GLY A 100 -16.51 56.54 60.29
N VAL A 101 -17.26 55.58 60.80
CA VAL A 101 -16.84 54.66 61.88
C VAL A 101 -15.94 53.54 61.38
N THR A 102 -16.09 53.11 60.11
CA THR A 102 -15.39 51.99 59.50
C THR A 102 -14.51 52.33 58.28
N HIS A 103 -14.15 53.61 58.16
CA HIS A 103 -13.54 54.22 56.95
C HIS A 103 -12.32 53.43 56.43
N GLY A 104 -11.40 52.99 57.34
CA GLY A 104 -10.20 52.25 56.95
C GLY A 104 -10.48 50.86 56.36
N ALA A 105 -11.36 50.06 56.98
CA ALA A 105 -11.68 48.71 56.56
C ALA A 105 -12.45 48.68 55.23
N LEU A 106 -13.35 49.63 54.99
CA LEU A 106 -14.08 49.73 53.71
C LEU A 106 -13.16 50.10 52.55
N ARG A 107 -12.20 51.00 52.75
CA ARG A 107 -11.17 51.35 51.74
C ARG A 107 -10.21 50.23 51.46
N GLU A 108 -9.77 49.51 52.47
CA GLU A 108 -8.90 48.34 52.31
C GLU A 108 -9.62 47.26 51.50
N ARG A 109 -10.88 46.96 51.79
CA ARG A 109 -11.73 46.02 51.03
C ARG A 109 -11.91 46.45 49.56
N LEU A 110 -12.10 47.74 49.31
CA LEU A 110 -12.20 48.27 47.94
C LEU A 110 -10.88 48.11 47.19
N THR A 111 -9.74 48.45 47.82
CA THR A 111 -8.42 48.32 47.24
C THR A 111 -8.09 46.85 46.90
N ALA A 112 -8.38 45.93 47.79
CA ALA A 112 -8.21 44.49 47.54
C ALA A 112 -9.09 43.99 46.39
N PHE A 113 -10.30 44.52 46.24
CA PHE A 113 -11.21 44.16 45.15
C PHE A 113 -10.71 44.72 43.80
N ARG A 114 -10.24 45.96 43.75
CA ARG A 114 -9.66 46.60 42.56
C ARG A 114 -8.44 45.81 42.07
N ALA A 115 -7.57 45.37 42.99
CA ALA A 115 -6.43 44.49 42.63
C ALA A 115 -6.86 43.19 41.98
N LYS A 116 -7.97 42.57 42.41
CA LYS A 116 -8.54 41.34 41.79
C LYS A 116 -9.07 41.64 40.38
N SER A 117 -9.79 42.78 40.22
CA SER A 117 -10.31 43.19 38.90
C SER A 117 -9.19 43.48 37.90
N ASP A 118 -8.08 44.10 38.34
CA ASP A 118 -6.91 44.34 37.51
C ASP A 118 -6.20 43.06 37.12
N ALA A 119 -5.97 42.18 38.09
CA ALA A 119 -5.31 40.87 37.83
C ALA A 119 -6.07 40.02 36.81
N ILE A 120 -7.41 39.93 36.88
CA ILE A 120 -8.19 39.15 35.93
C ILE A 120 -8.22 39.80 34.55
N LEU A 121 -8.25 41.14 34.44
CA LEU A 121 -8.13 41.84 33.17
C LEU A 121 -6.76 41.60 32.50
N ASP A 122 -5.68 41.50 33.30
CA ASP A 122 -4.35 41.21 32.80
C ASP A 122 -4.26 39.72 32.35
N GLN A 123 -4.81 38.80 33.13
CA GLN A 123 -4.94 37.40 32.75
C GLN A 123 -5.74 37.24 31.46
N LEU A 124 -6.83 37.97 31.29
CA LEU A 124 -7.65 37.92 30.09
C LEU A 124 -6.87 38.39 28.85
N SER A 125 -6.05 39.41 29.01
CA SER A 125 -5.18 39.92 27.94
C SER A 125 -4.11 38.91 27.53
N ALA A 126 -3.62 38.12 28.47
CA ALA A 126 -2.54 37.15 28.27
C ALA A 126 -3.01 35.81 27.71
N SER A 127 -4.16 35.27 28.18
CA SER A 127 -4.54 33.88 27.97
C SER A 127 -5.77 33.63 27.09
N ALA A 128 -6.68 34.59 26.99
CA ALA A 128 -7.95 34.37 26.29
C ALA A 128 -7.98 34.81 24.82
N GLY A 129 -6.87 35.34 24.30
CA GLY A 129 -6.76 35.80 22.91
C GLY A 129 -7.69 36.99 22.58
N VAL A 130 -8.08 37.76 23.59
CA VAL A 130 -8.92 38.96 23.41
C VAL A 130 -8.07 40.08 22.83
N PRO A 131 -8.46 40.72 21.73
CA PRO A 131 -7.73 41.87 21.17
C PRO A 131 -7.59 43.01 22.19
N ARG A 132 -6.41 43.59 22.29
CA ARG A 132 -6.12 44.67 23.23
C ARG A 132 -7.03 45.88 22.98
N ASP A 133 -7.34 46.20 21.72
CA ASP A 133 -8.21 47.30 21.31
C ASP A 133 -9.64 47.11 21.82
N LEU A 134 -10.09 45.89 22.00
CA LEU A 134 -11.42 45.55 22.52
C LEU A 134 -11.50 45.72 24.05
N LEU A 135 -10.37 45.58 24.77
CA LEU A 135 -10.27 45.79 26.23
C LEU A 135 -9.94 47.21 26.63
N ALA A 136 -9.31 47.99 25.76
CA ALA A 136 -8.88 49.37 26.06
C ALA A 136 -10.04 50.30 26.52
N PRO A 137 -11.25 50.30 25.89
CA PRO A 137 -12.37 51.09 26.35
C PRO A 137 -12.84 50.72 27.76
N THR A 138 -12.88 49.41 28.07
CA THR A 138 -13.24 48.93 29.41
C THR A 138 -12.26 49.42 30.49
N ARG A 139 -10.95 49.31 30.21
CA ARG A 139 -9.91 49.79 31.14
C ARG A 139 -10.00 51.30 31.37
N ALA A 140 -10.20 52.08 30.31
CA ALA A 140 -10.35 53.50 30.40
C ALA A 140 -11.58 53.93 31.22
N GLN A 141 -12.74 53.27 30.98
CA GLN A 141 -13.96 53.58 31.74
C GLN A 141 -13.84 53.12 33.20
N LEU A 142 -13.21 51.95 33.48
CA LEU A 142 -12.96 51.49 34.84
C LEU A 142 -12.09 52.46 35.62
N GLN A 143 -11.02 52.97 35.01
CA GLN A 143 -10.15 53.96 35.62
C GLN A 143 -10.91 55.26 35.91
N LYS A 144 -11.73 55.74 34.96
CA LYS A 144 -12.59 56.92 35.14
C LYS A 144 -13.58 56.71 36.29
N GLY A 145 -14.33 55.60 36.30
CA GLY A 145 -15.28 55.25 37.35
C GLY A 145 -14.63 55.19 38.74
N ARG A 146 -13.44 54.61 38.86
CA ARG A 146 -12.67 54.55 40.11
C ARG A 146 -12.25 55.97 40.59
N GLN A 147 -11.80 56.82 39.69
CA GLN A 147 -11.47 58.23 40.02
C GLN A 147 -12.69 59.01 40.53
N GLU A 148 -13.84 58.79 39.93
CA GLU A 148 -15.11 59.42 40.37
C GLU A 148 -15.54 58.87 41.74
N VAL A 149 -15.43 57.51 41.98
CA VAL A 149 -15.66 56.92 43.32
C VAL A 149 -14.76 57.57 44.35
N ASP A 150 -13.45 57.68 44.09
CA ASP A 150 -12.48 58.24 45.03
C ASP A 150 -12.73 59.70 45.29
N ARG A 151 -13.11 60.53 44.25
CA ARG A 151 -13.47 61.94 44.36
C ARG A 151 -14.70 62.15 45.26
N VAL A 152 -15.79 61.41 45.03
CA VAL A 152 -17.02 61.52 45.80
C VAL A 152 -16.87 60.95 47.21
N ALA A 153 -16.14 59.90 47.39
CA ALA A 153 -15.84 59.30 48.68
C ALA A 153 -14.99 60.17 49.58
N ALA A 154 -14.21 61.14 49.01
CA ALA A 154 -13.44 62.10 49.76
C ALA A 154 -14.32 63.29 50.31
N ILE A 155 -15.53 63.46 49.79
CA ILE A 155 -16.48 64.52 50.29
C ILE A 155 -17.10 64.03 51.59
N PRO A 156 -17.19 64.81 52.67
CA PRO A 156 -17.93 64.46 53.87
C PRO A 156 -19.38 64.07 53.54
N ARG A 157 -19.92 63.05 54.20
CA ARG A 157 -21.23 62.43 53.86
C ARG A 157 -22.38 63.49 53.81
N ASP A 158 -22.40 64.36 54.77
CA ASP A 158 -23.41 65.47 54.91
C ASP A 158 -23.35 66.46 53.77
N LEU A 159 -22.25 66.59 53.06
CA LEU A 159 -22.04 67.40 51.89
C LEU A 159 -22.18 66.70 50.56
N ARG A 160 -22.33 65.36 50.55
CA ARG A 160 -22.52 64.58 49.33
C ARG A 160 -23.89 64.87 48.74
N ARG A 161 -23.90 65.18 47.45
CA ARG A 161 -25.15 65.38 46.71
C ARG A 161 -25.61 64.04 46.14
N LEU A 162 -26.95 63.82 46.08
CA LEU A 162 -27.54 62.65 45.50
C LEU A 162 -27.06 62.46 44.06
N ASP A 163 -27.05 63.52 43.25
CA ASP A 163 -26.65 63.44 41.84
C ASP A 163 -25.21 63.01 41.66
N ASP A 164 -24.28 63.46 42.56
CA ASP A 164 -22.88 63.01 42.50
C ASP A 164 -22.73 61.52 42.75
N VAL A 165 -23.40 61.01 43.78
CA VAL A 165 -23.36 59.57 44.10
C VAL A 165 -24.03 58.72 42.99
N GLN A 166 -25.17 59.22 42.47
CA GLN A 166 -25.88 58.58 41.37
C GLN A 166 -25.02 58.50 40.10
N SER A 167 -24.36 59.62 39.73
CA SER A 167 -23.47 59.68 38.56
C SER A 167 -22.31 58.67 38.66
N VAL A 168 -21.71 58.54 39.84
CA VAL A 168 -20.64 57.54 40.09
C VAL A 168 -21.14 56.11 39.92
N ILE A 169 -22.33 55.78 40.45
CA ILE A 169 -22.93 54.43 40.28
C ILE A 169 -23.21 54.14 38.82
N GLU A 170 -23.74 55.13 38.06
CA GLU A 170 -23.99 55.00 36.63
C GLU A 170 -22.68 54.80 35.84
N SER A 171 -21.60 55.54 36.17
CA SER A 171 -20.29 55.38 35.58
C SER A 171 -19.70 53.97 35.77
N MET A 172 -20.00 53.33 36.92
CA MET A 172 -19.63 51.94 37.16
C MET A 172 -20.54 50.93 36.43
N PHE A 173 -21.79 51.26 36.04
CA PHE A 173 -22.58 50.45 35.12
C PHE A 173 -21.99 50.45 33.73
N ASP A 174 -21.53 51.60 33.23
CA ASP A 174 -20.93 51.75 31.91
C ASP A 174 -19.72 50.86 31.71
N VAL A 175 -18.94 50.57 32.76
CA VAL A 175 -17.80 49.63 32.70
C VAL A 175 -18.26 48.26 32.22
N VAL A 176 -19.33 47.75 32.82
CA VAL A 176 -19.87 46.39 32.48
C VAL A 176 -20.56 46.44 31.12
N ASP A 177 -21.29 47.50 30.81
CA ASP A 177 -21.97 47.67 29.53
C ASP A 177 -20.98 47.70 28.35
N ILE A 178 -19.84 48.40 28.50
CA ILE A 178 -18.74 48.40 27.53
C ILE A 178 -18.13 46.97 27.41
N PHE A 179 -17.91 46.29 28.54
CA PHE A 179 -17.34 44.94 28.55
C PHE A 179 -18.24 43.90 27.88
N GLN A 180 -19.57 44.15 27.79
CA GLN A 180 -20.48 43.27 27.04
C GLN A 180 -20.10 43.14 25.57
N SER A 181 -19.37 44.07 24.98
CA SER A 181 -18.83 43.96 23.63
C SER A 181 -17.82 42.82 23.51
N VAL A 182 -17.00 42.60 24.55
CA VAL A 182 -16.02 41.50 24.63
C VAL A 182 -16.76 40.15 24.75
N VAL A 183 -17.77 40.11 25.62
CA VAL A 183 -18.61 38.91 25.80
C VAL A 183 -19.32 38.54 24.48
N ALA A 184 -19.92 39.54 23.81
CA ALA A 184 -20.61 39.32 22.54
C ALA A 184 -19.65 38.89 21.42
N TRP A 185 -18.48 39.50 21.33
CA TRP A 185 -17.44 39.12 20.38
C TRP A 185 -17.04 37.67 20.52
N LYS A 186 -16.73 37.20 21.75
CA LYS A 186 -16.33 35.82 21.96
C LYS A 186 -17.48 34.84 21.72
N ALA A 187 -18.69 35.19 22.18
CA ALA A 187 -19.88 34.37 21.96
C ALA A 187 -20.14 34.15 20.46
N SER A 188 -20.10 35.25 19.68
CA SER A 188 -20.24 35.20 18.22
C SER A 188 -19.16 34.36 17.56
N ALA A 189 -17.91 34.53 17.95
CA ALA A 189 -16.80 33.75 17.41
C ALA A 189 -16.98 32.24 17.64
N LEU A 190 -17.38 31.84 18.85
CA LEU A 190 -17.59 30.41 19.20
C LEU A 190 -18.79 29.80 18.47
N THR A 191 -19.92 30.51 18.41
CA THR A 191 -21.14 30.00 17.78
C THR A 191 -21.05 29.95 16.26
N THR A 192 -20.25 30.83 15.64
CA THR A 192 -19.98 30.80 14.20
C THR A 192 -19.03 29.68 13.84
N GLN A 193 -18.02 29.41 14.67
CA GLN A 193 -17.07 28.33 14.42
C GLN A 193 -17.69 26.96 14.62
N ASN A 194 -18.52 26.80 15.65
CA ASN A 194 -19.21 25.53 15.90
C ASN A 194 -20.62 25.74 16.44
N PRO A 195 -21.67 25.38 15.67
CA PRO A 195 -23.05 25.46 16.10
C PRO A 195 -23.40 24.68 17.38
N GLU A 196 -22.65 23.62 17.71
CA GLU A 196 -22.85 22.83 18.93
C GLU A 196 -22.59 23.66 20.21
N LEU A 197 -21.77 24.70 20.10
CA LEU A 197 -21.49 25.61 21.20
C LEU A 197 -22.59 26.69 21.41
N ALA A 198 -23.53 26.83 20.48
CA ALA A 198 -24.52 27.90 20.54
C ALA A 198 -25.37 27.83 21.82
N ALA A 199 -25.92 26.69 22.16
CA ALA A 199 -26.75 26.52 23.35
C ALA A 199 -25.97 26.79 24.65
N PRO A 200 -24.81 26.15 24.93
CA PRO A 200 -24.08 26.42 26.15
C PRO A 200 -23.55 27.85 26.26
N VAL A 201 -23.10 28.46 25.15
CA VAL A 201 -22.64 29.86 25.16
C VAL A 201 -23.76 30.83 25.46
N MET A 202 -24.93 30.65 24.84
CA MET A 202 -26.10 31.50 25.08
C MET A 202 -26.65 31.35 26.50
N THR A 203 -26.73 30.12 27.04
CA THR A 203 -27.17 29.86 28.41
C THR A 203 -26.20 30.45 29.43
N GLY A 204 -24.88 30.26 29.25
CA GLY A 204 -23.87 30.88 30.10
C GLY A 204 -23.92 32.40 30.09
N ARG A 205 -24.21 33.02 28.93
CA ARG A 205 -24.45 34.45 28.81
C ARG A 205 -25.69 34.87 29.58
N MET A 206 -26.80 34.17 29.46
CA MET A 206 -28.06 34.48 30.18
C MET A 206 -27.85 34.45 31.71
N PHE A 207 -27.16 33.46 32.24
CA PHE A 207 -26.81 33.43 33.66
C PHE A 207 -25.88 34.54 34.08
N GLY A 208 -24.91 34.93 33.23
CA GLY A 208 -24.07 36.11 33.44
C GLY A 208 -24.85 37.40 33.49
N GLU A 209 -25.77 37.63 32.54
CA GLU A 209 -26.66 38.80 32.52
C GLU A 209 -27.61 38.81 33.71
N LEU A 210 -28.18 37.67 34.10
CA LEU A 210 -29.06 37.52 35.25
C LEU A 210 -28.35 37.96 36.53
N ARG A 211 -27.11 37.52 36.74
CA ARG A 211 -26.29 37.92 37.88
C ARG A 211 -25.94 39.41 37.84
N GLU A 212 -25.62 39.96 36.65
CA GLU A 212 -25.33 41.40 36.49
C GLU A 212 -26.53 42.27 36.85
N TYR A 213 -27.73 41.97 36.29
CA TYR A 213 -28.94 42.72 36.60
C TYR A 213 -29.37 42.53 38.06
N GLY A 214 -29.13 41.36 38.66
CA GLY A 214 -29.33 41.11 40.07
C GLY A 214 -28.48 42.06 40.96
N GLY A 215 -27.22 42.33 40.58
CA GLY A 215 -26.39 43.31 41.28
C GLY A 215 -26.76 44.75 40.97
N ARG A 216 -27.20 45.06 39.75
CA ARG A 216 -27.54 46.40 39.27
C ARG A 216 -28.79 46.93 39.97
N ILE A 217 -29.83 46.09 40.20
CA ILE A 217 -31.09 46.49 40.86
C ILE A 217 -30.84 47.04 42.25
N ALA A 218 -29.92 46.43 43.04
CA ALA A 218 -29.53 46.93 44.35
C ALA A 218 -28.81 48.26 44.28
N SER A 219 -27.90 48.38 43.29
CA SER A 219 -27.12 49.64 43.11
C SER A 219 -27.98 50.83 42.70
N GLN A 220 -29.13 50.59 42.04
CA GLN A 220 -30.06 51.69 41.63
C GLN A 220 -30.73 52.38 42.80
N ILE A 221 -30.86 51.76 43.97
CA ILE A 221 -31.39 52.40 45.18
C ILE A 221 -30.30 52.88 46.14
N MET A 222 -29.04 52.65 45.79
CA MET A 222 -27.92 52.86 46.70
C MET A 222 -27.66 54.36 46.95
N ALA A 223 -27.77 55.23 45.94
CA ALA A 223 -27.48 56.65 46.07
C ALA A 223 -28.41 57.28 47.09
N PRO A 224 -29.76 57.18 47.07
CA PRO A 224 -30.63 57.74 48.10
C PRO A 224 -30.38 57.17 49.50
N ILE A 225 -30.00 55.85 49.61
CA ILE A 225 -29.63 55.28 50.91
C ILE A 225 -28.35 55.90 51.45
N ALA A 226 -27.32 56.11 50.60
CA ALA A 226 -26.05 56.66 50.99
C ALA A 226 -26.17 58.08 51.56
N VAL A 227 -27.06 58.92 51.00
CA VAL A 227 -27.28 60.28 51.44
C VAL A 227 -28.53 60.51 52.31
N SER A 228 -29.23 59.39 52.67
CA SER A 228 -30.48 59.43 53.49
C SER A 228 -31.54 60.38 52.94
N GLN A 229 -31.84 60.29 51.63
CA GLN A 229 -32.85 61.08 50.94
C GLN A 229 -34.00 60.18 50.40
N PRO A 230 -35.19 60.76 50.14
CA PRO A 230 -36.28 60.07 49.51
C PRO A 230 -35.88 59.47 48.15
N LEU A 231 -36.45 58.35 47.79
CA LEU A 231 -36.18 57.66 46.56
C LEU A 231 -36.71 58.42 45.35
N PRO A 232 -35.87 58.88 44.43
CA PRO A 232 -36.31 59.59 43.23
C PRO A 232 -37.14 58.71 42.30
N LEU A 233 -38.08 59.31 41.56
CA LEU A 233 -38.87 58.58 40.56
C LEU A 233 -38.01 57.91 39.52
N LYS A 234 -36.90 58.50 39.09
CA LYS A 234 -35.92 57.89 38.15
C LYS A 234 -35.43 56.52 38.68
N ASN A 235 -34.96 56.49 39.94
CA ASN A 235 -34.44 55.28 40.56
C ASN A 235 -35.50 54.20 40.68
N LEU A 236 -36.76 54.56 41.00
CA LEU A 236 -37.89 53.64 41.05
C LEU A 236 -38.21 53.05 39.66
N VAL A 237 -38.26 53.90 38.62
CA VAL A 237 -38.48 53.46 37.23
C VAL A 237 -37.36 52.53 36.76
N ASP A 238 -36.12 52.88 37.00
CA ASP A 238 -34.94 52.08 36.58
C ASP A 238 -34.88 50.74 37.33
N SER A 239 -35.21 50.74 38.64
CA SER A 239 -35.32 49.51 39.45
C SER A 239 -36.42 48.59 38.92
N ASN A 240 -37.61 49.11 38.59
CA ASN A 240 -38.71 48.31 38.04
C ASN A 240 -38.38 47.75 36.64
N ARG A 241 -37.72 48.56 35.78
CA ARG A 241 -37.25 48.10 34.46
C ARG A 241 -36.21 46.95 34.60
N THR A 242 -35.30 47.11 35.54
CA THR A 242 -34.28 46.07 35.82
C THR A 242 -34.92 44.79 36.37
N ARG A 243 -35.91 44.93 37.27
CA ARG A 243 -36.69 43.79 37.75
C ARG A 243 -37.41 43.05 36.62
N GLY A 244 -38.05 43.77 35.71
CA GLY A 244 -38.67 43.16 34.54
C GLY A 244 -37.70 42.34 33.71
N ARG A 245 -36.49 42.87 33.51
CA ARG A 245 -35.41 42.18 32.78
C ARG A 245 -34.92 40.93 33.52
N ILE A 246 -34.75 41.01 34.84
CA ILE A 246 -34.38 39.84 35.67
C ILE A 246 -35.44 38.73 35.54
N LEU A 247 -36.73 39.05 35.67
CA LEU A 247 -37.81 38.10 35.56
C LEU A 247 -37.90 37.48 34.17
N GLN A 248 -37.69 38.28 33.10
CA GLN A 248 -37.62 37.79 31.73
C GLN A 248 -36.44 36.80 31.52
N LEU A 249 -35.24 37.17 31.99
CA LEU A 249 -34.06 36.30 31.91
C LEU A 249 -34.26 35.02 32.71
N TRP A 250 -34.85 35.11 33.91
CA TRP A 250 -35.16 33.96 34.74
C TRP A 250 -36.17 33.03 34.07
N HIS A 251 -37.20 33.61 33.47
CA HIS A 251 -38.19 32.82 32.73
C HIS A 251 -37.57 32.09 31.53
N LEU A 252 -36.70 32.74 30.81
CA LEU A 252 -35.95 32.14 29.68
C LEU A 252 -34.96 31.09 30.15
N ALA A 253 -34.30 31.33 31.30
CA ALA A 253 -33.30 30.40 31.88
C ALA A 253 -33.93 29.25 32.69
N GLY A 254 -35.05 29.55 33.35
CA GLY A 254 -35.75 28.60 34.26
C GLY A 254 -36.67 27.61 33.60
N GLY A 255 -36.78 27.64 32.27
CA GLY A 255 -37.39 26.52 31.56
C GLY A 255 -36.56 25.26 31.82
N ARG A 256 -37.10 24.33 32.63
CA ARG A 256 -36.49 23.02 32.95
C ARG A 256 -35.98 22.24 31.73
N GLN A 257 -36.24 22.71 30.53
CA GLN A 257 -35.76 22.17 29.25
C GLN A 257 -34.35 22.64 28.85
N VAL A 258 -33.88 23.79 29.36
CA VAL A 258 -32.54 24.35 28.99
C VAL A 258 -31.46 23.74 29.88
N VAL A 259 -31.75 23.46 31.11
CA VAL A 259 -30.90 22.73 32.06
C VAL A 259 -31.37 21.28 32.04
N GLY A 260 -30.68 20.40 31.36
CA GLY A 260 -31.04 18.98 31.22
C GLY A 260 -31.48 18.41 32.57
N HIS A 261 -32.57 17.65 32.60
CA HIS A 261 -33.27 17.13 33.77
C HIS A 261 -32.43 16.28 34.75
N ASP A 262 -31.16 16.05 34.47
CA ASP A 262 -30.34 15.01 35.09
C ASP A 262 -29.26 15.52 36.08
N ASP A 263 -29.00 16.82 36.15
CA ASP A 263 -27.93 17.31 37.05
C ASP A 263 -28.54 17.85 38.36
N ARG A 264 -28.33 17.09 39.46
CA ARG A 264 -28.78 17.46 40.80
C ARG A 264 -28.18 18.77 41.31
N ARG A 265 -26.92 19.14 40.86
CA ARG A 265 -26.26 20.37 41.27
C ARG A 265 -27.03 21.59 40.74
N LEU A 266 -27.28 21.62 39.45
CA LEU A 266 -28.03 22.73 38.83
C LEU A 266 -29.46 22.85 39.36
N SER A 267 -30.12 21.74 39.68
CA SER A 267 -31.45 21.75 40.27
C SER A 267 -31.46 22.36 41.68
N ALA A 268 -30.43 22.08 42.49
CA ALA A 268 -30.25 22.70 43.79
C ALA A 268 -29.96 24.20 43.72
N ASP A 269 -29.07 24.58 42.78
CA ASP A 269 -28.74 26.00 42.54
C ASP A 269 -29.94 26.80 42.08
N LEU A 270 -30.76 26.26 41.20
CA LEU A 270 -32.03 26.92 40.78
C LEU A 270 -32.95 27.16 41.95
N HIS A 271 -33.11 26.16 42.85
CA HIS A 271 -33.92 26.30 44.06
C HIS A 271 -33.32 27.35 45.01
N ASP A 272 -32.01 27.36 45.20
CA ASP A 272 -31.34 28.37 46.01
C ASP A 272 -31.53 29.80 45.45
N VAL A 273 -31.49 29.96 44.12
CA VAL A 273 -31.81 31.24 43.48
C VAL A 273 -33.26 31.69 43.76
N GLU A 274 -34.20 30.78 43.63
CA GLU A 274 -35.62 31.06 43.92
C GLU A 274 -35.82 31.51 45.38
N THR A 275 -35.20 30.82 46.32
CA THR A 275 -35.41 31.10 47.74
C THR A 275 -34.62 32.29 48.23
N MET A 276 -33.32 32.37 47.92
CA MET A 276 -32.45 33.40 48.46
C MET A 276 -32.50 34.69 47.65
N PHE A 277 -32.44 34.64 46.31
CA PHE A 277 -32.40 35.87 45.50
C PHE A 277 -33.82 36.43 45.28
N PHE A 278 -34.77 35.61 44.76
CA PHE A 278 -36.13 36.08 44.49
C PHE A 278 -36.95 36.21 45.75
N GLY A 279 -36.77 35.35 46.76
CA GLY A 279 -37.48 35.39 48.06
C GLY A 279 -36.87 36.48 48.97
N GLU A 280 -35.66 36.24 49.49
CA GLU A 280 -35.06 37.12 50.52
C GLU A 280 -34.51 38.43 49.88
N GLY A 281 -33.71 38.33 48.78
CA GLY A 281 -33.03 39.48 48.20
C GLY A 281 -33.98 40.53 47.66
N LEU A 282 -34.97 40.16 46.85
CA LEU A 282 -35.99 41.10 46.37
C LEU A 282 -36.92 41.59 47.50
N GLY A 283 -37.16 40.79 48.55
CA GLY A 283 -37.90 41.19 49.73
C GLY A 283 -37.19 42.34 50.51
N ILE A 284 -35.88 42.22 50.72
CA ILE A 284 -35.06 43.31 51.31
C ILE A 284 -35.13 44.56 50.46
N LEU A 285 -35.01 44.42 49.12
CA LEU A 285 -35.10 45.56 48.20
C LEU A 285 -36.45 46.27 48.28
N ASP A 286 -37.56 45.48 48.27
CA ASP A 286 -38.93 46.01 48.34
C ASP A 286 -39.21 46.78 49.64
N GLY A 287 -38.66 46.27 50.76
CA GLY A 287 -38.72 46.97 52.05
C GLY A 287 -38.06 48.36 52.00
N LEU A 288 -36.81 48.44 51.47
CA LEU A 288 -36.08 49.68 51.37
C LEU A 288 -36.69 50.64 50.33
N VAL A 289 -37.24 50.15 49.24
CA VAL A 289 -37.99 50.96 48.27
C VAL A 289 -39.23 51.56 48.93
N ALA A 290 -39.97 50.82 49.75
CA ALA A 290 -41.13 51.32 50.47
C ALA A 290 -40.75 52.41 51.51
N GLU A 291 -39.64 52.23 52.23
CA GLU A 291 -39.12 53.24 53.16
C GLU A 291 -38.68 54.52 52.44
N GLY A 292 -37.96 54.38 51.33
CA GLY A 292 -37.52 55.52 50.52
C GLY A 292 -38.64 56.35 49.89
N ARG A 293 -39.77 55.67 49.58
CA ARG A 293 -40.97 56.36 49.07
C ARG A 293 -41.72 57.15 50.16
N LYS A 294 -41.57 56.79 51.43
CA LYS A 294 -42.28 57.45 52.54
C LYS A 294 -41.51 58.64 53.05
N SER A 295 -40.24 58.49 53.44
CA SER A 295 -39.54 59.52 54.19
C SER A 295 -38.05 59.68 53.85
N GLY A 296 -37.45 58.69 53.15
CA GLY A 296 -36.00 58.65 52.94
C GLY A 296 -35.21 58.20 54.18
N ASN A 297 -35.89 57.81 55.26
CA ASN A 297 -35.27 57.11 56.41
C ASN A 297 -35.21 55.63 56.16
N TYR A 298 -34.04 55.12 55.97
CA TYR A 298 -33.80 53.70 55.65
C TYR A 298 -33.43 52.94 56.91
N SER A 299 -33.94 51.71 57.07
CA SER A 299 -33.66 50.81 58.17
C SER A 299 -32.26 50.22 58.16
N MET A 300 -31.55 50.38 57.04
CA MET A 300 -30.19 49.87 56.85
C MET A 300 -29.29 50.95 56.26
N THR A 301 -28.03 50.95 56.67
CA THR A 301 -26.97 51.73 56.02
C THR A 301 -26.61 51.13 54.64
N ALA A 302 -25.93 51.87 53.82
CA ALA A 302 -25.46 51.41 52.49
C ALA A 302 -24.54 50.19 52.59
N ASP A 303 -23.69 50.11 53.62
CA ASP A 303 -22.83 48.95 53.83
C ASP A 303 -23.59 47.71 54.31
N GLU A 304 -24.46 47.88 55.30
CA GLU A 304 -25.32 46.79 55.78
C GLU A 304 -26.19 46.19 54.67
N PHE A 305 -26.81 47.06 53.84
CA PHE A 305 -27.57 46.62 52.68
C PHE A 305 -26.64 45.90 51.68
N THR A 306 -25.49 46.44 51.36
CA THR A 306 -24.54 45.79 50.45
C THR A 306 -24.16 44.42 50.96
N VAL A 307 -23.75 44.29 52.25
CA VAL A 307 -23.33 43.01 52.82
C VAL A 307 -24.44 41.97 52.82
N ARG A 308 -25.69 42.36 53.16
CA ARG A 308 -26.83 41.46 53.13
C ARG A 308 -27.22 41.06 51.73
N PHE A 309 -27.35 42.01 50.82
CA PHE A 309 -27.81 41.75 49.46
C PHE A 309 -26.81 40.94 48.65
N VAL A 310 -25.48 41.18 48.78
CA VAL A 310 -24.43 40.37 48.11
C VAL A 310 -24.52 38.92 48.50
N LYS A 311 -24.96 38.55 49.72
CA LYS A 311 -25.14 37.15 50.09
C LYS A 311 -26.24 36.49 49.26
N THR A 312 -27.30 37.22 48.89
CA THR A 312 -28.39 36.69 48.06
C THR A 312 -28.03 36.55 46.57
N LEU A 313 -26.93 37.18 46.13
CA LEU A 313 -26.42 37.04 44.77
C LEU A 313 -25.53 35.80 44.58
N LYS A 314 -25.02 35.21 45.68
CA LYS A 314 -24.13 34.01 45.61
C LYS A 314 -24.75 32.81 44.90
N PRO A 315 -26.06 32.47 45.05
CA PRO A 315 -26.66 31.41 44.30
C PRO A 315 -26.63 31.64 42.78
N LEU A 316 -26.80 32.90 42.32
CA LEU A 316 -26.67 33.25 40.89
C LEU A 316 -25.26 33.05 40.37
N GLU A 317 -24.25 33.35 41.18
CA GLU A 317 -22.84 33.10 40.85
C GLU A 317 -22.52 31.62 40.78
N ARG A 318 -23.04 30.83 41.75
CA ARG A 318 -22.89 29.36 41.74
C ARG A 318 -23.55 28.71 40.54
N LEU A 319 -24.85 29.04 40.29
CA LEU A 319 -25.60 28.55 39.16
C LEU A 319 -24.84 28.73 37.82
N ARG A 320 -24.28 29.95 37.61
CA ARG A 320 -23.46 30.21 36.43
C ARG A 320 -22.16 29.39 36.42
N GLY A 321 -21.46 29.35 37.57
CA GLY A 321 -20.21 28.59 37.71
C GLY A 321 -20.40 27.10 37.44
N ASP A 322 -21.35 26.49 38.13
CA ASP A 322 -21.64 25.05 38.01
C ASP A 322 -22.14 24.68 36.61
N PHE A 323 -22.95 25.53 35.98
CA PHE A 323 -23.35 25.33 34.58
C PHE A 323 -22.12 25.32 33.64
N LEU A 324 -21.20 26.26 33.80
CA LEU A 324 -19.99 26.31 32.98
C LEU A 324 -19.06 25.13 33.27
N ASP A 325 -18.91 24.73 34.53
CA ASP A 325 -18.10 23.59 34.93
C ASP A 325 -18.62 22.27 34.35
N ILE A 326 -19.92 21.99 34.47
CA ILE A 326 -20.58 20.83 33.87
C ILE A 326 -20.42 20.84 32.35
N THR A 327 -20.55 22.02 31.74
CA THR A 327 -20.36 22.16 30.30
C THR A 327 -18.91 21.82 29.90
N ILE A 328 -17.92 22.35 30.60
CA ILE A 328 -16.49 22.08 30.37
C ILE A 328 -16.16 20.61 30.62
N GLU A 329 -16.70 20.00 31.70
CA GLU A 329 -16.57 18.58 31.97
C GLU A 329 -17.09 17.73 30.80
N ARG A 330 -18.28 18.05 30.29
CA ARG A 330 -18.87 17.36 29.13
C ARG A 330 -17.99 17.45 27.89
N PHE A 331 -17.50 18.65 27.55
CA PHE A 331 -16.61 18.83 26.40
C PHE A 331 -15.22 18.21 26.61
N THR A 332 -14.77 18.10 27.86
CA THR A 332 -13.54 17.37 28.21
C THR A 332 -13.69 15.86 27.93
N VAL A 333 -14.85 15.28 28.29
CA VAL A 333 -15.17 13.87 27.95
C VAL A 333 -15.21 13.67 26.44
N LEU A 334 -15.85 14.59 25.69
CA LEU A 334 -15.91 14.53 24.23
C LEU A 334 -14.50 14.61 23.59
N ARG A 335 -13.63 15.52 24.06
CA ARG A 335 -12.23 15.60 23.60
C ARG A 335 -11.45 14.32 23.88
N ASN A 336 -11.61 13.75 25.09
CA ASN A 336 -10.91 12.53 25.48
C ASN A 336 -11.43 11.34 24.64
N GLY A 337 -12.75 11.26 24.39
CA GLY A 337 -13.34 10.27 23.50
C GLY A 337 -12.78 10.37 22.08
N ALA A 338 -12.71 11.58 21.53
CA ALA A 338 -12.13 11.83 20.21
C ALA A 338 -10.63 11.46 20.14
N LEU A 339 -9.86 11.71 21.22
CA LEU A 339 -8.45 11.30 21.33
C LEU A 339 -8.31 9.78 21.33
N VAL A 340 -9.14 9.07 22.09
CA VAL A 340 -9.17 7.60 22.12
C VAL A 340 -9.52 7.05 20.74
N THR A 341 -10.55 7.60 20.10
CA THR A 341 -10.95 7.21 18.74
C THR A 341 -9.80 7.40 17.75
N LEU A 342 -9.10 8.53 17.81
CA LEU A 342 -7.92 8.79 16.98
C LEU A 342 -6.82 7.76 17.23
N ALA A 343 -6.49 7.50 18.50
CA ALA A 343 -5.45 6.54 18.86
C ALA A 343 -5.79 5.12 18.39
N VAL A 344 -7.03 4.67 18.61
CA VAL A 344 -7.52 3.36 18.15
C VAL A 344 -7.48 3.28 16.62
N THR A 345 -7.95 4.32 15.93
CA THR A 345 -7.96 4.38 14.46
C THR A 345 -6.54 4.28 13.89
N VAL A 346 -5.60 5.05 14.43
CA VAL A 346 -4.18 5.01 14.02
C VAL A 346 -3.59 3.62 14.26
N THR A 347 -3.84 3.04 15.44
CA THR A 347 -3.31 1.72 15.81
C THR A 347 -3.84 0.63 14.90
N ILE A 348 -5.17 0.56 14.71
CA ILE A 348 -5.79 -0.45 13.85
C ILE A 348 -5.31 -0.30 12.41
N THR A 349 -5.28 0.93 11.90
CA THR A 349 -4.82 1.20 10.53
C THR A 349 -3.37 0.79 10.33
N THR A 350 -2.49 1.06 11.31
CA THR A 350 -1.07 0.66 11.27
C THR A 350 -0.92 -0.86 11.29
N ILE A 351 -1.70 -1.56 12.12
CA ILE A 351 -1.71 -3.02 12.17
C ILE A 351 -2.17 -3.61 10.84
N ILE A 352 -3.28 -3.11 10.28
CA ILE A 352 -3.80 -3.59 8.98
C ILE A 352 -2.76 -3.38 7.88
N LEU A 353 -2.15 -2.21 7.82
CA LEU A 353 -1.10 -1.92 6.84
C LEU A 353 0.12 -2.83 7.03
N GLY A 354 0.55 -3.06 8.28
CA GLY A 354 1.64 -3.96 8.62
C GLY A 354 1.35 -5.41 8.20
N ILE A 355 0.14 -5.91 8.47
CA ILE A 355 -0.30 -7.24 8.03
C ILE A 355 -0.32 -7.32 6.50
N LEU A 356 -0.85 -6.31 5.81
CA LEU A 356 -0.91 -6.27 4.35
C LEU A 356 0.49 -6.32 3.73
N VAL A 357 1.41 -5.50 4.24
CA VAL A 357 2.81 -5.50 3.80
C VAL A 357 3.48 -6.85 4.11
N GLY A 358 3.26 -7.38 5.32
CA GLY A 358 3.78 -8.70 5.73
C GLY A 358 3.29 -9.83 4.83
N LEU A 359 2.00 -9.87 4.52
CA LEU A 359 1.40 -10.84 3.59
C LEU A 359 1.99 -10.71 2.18
N LEU A 360 2.20 -9.47 1.73
CA LEU A 360 2.79 -9.18 0.42
C LEU A 360 4.23 -9.67 0.31
N VAL A 361 5.03 -9.40 1.33
CA VAL A 361 6.43 -9.88 1.43
C VAL A 361 6.46 -11.41 1.53
N ALA A 362 5.56 -11.99 2.35
CA ALA A 362 5.44 -13.45 2.48
C ALA A 362 5.05 -14.09 1.14
N ALA A 363 4.05 -13.56 0.44
CA ALA A 363 3.65 -14.05 -0.88
C ALA A 363 4.79 -13.98 -1.89
N GLN A 364 5.54 -12.86 -1.94
CA GLN A 364 6.70 -12.73 -2.82
C GLN A 364 7.80 -13.73 -2.47
N ARG A 365 8.12 -13.90 -1.18
CA ARG A 365 9.24 -14.73 -0.74
C ARG A 365 8.93 -16.22 -0.79
N PHE A 366 7.72 -16.62 -0.39
CA PHE A 366 7.36 -18.03 -0.21
C PHE A 366 6.56 -18.64 -1.38
N VAL A 367 5.89 -17.81 -2.20
CA VAL A 367 5.08 -18.29 -3.32
C VAL A 367 5.71 -17.90 -4.66
N PHE A 368 5.83 -16.62 -4.95
CA PHE A 368 6.26 -16.17 -6.28
C PHE A 368 7.73 -16.42 -6.57
N GLY A 369 8.62 -16.23 -5.60
CA GLY A 369 10.05 -16.51 -5.76
C GLY A 369 10.34 -17.97 -6.13
N PRO A 370 9.83 -18.94 -5.38
CA PRO A 370 9.96 -20.35 -5.71
C PRO A 370 9.29 -20.76 -7.04
N LEU A 371 8.09 -20.22 -7.32
CA LEU A 371 7.36 -20.50 -8.56
C LEU A 371 8.14 -20.04 -9.81
N MET A 372 8.74 -18.84 -9.75
CA MET A 372 9.57 -18.35 -10.87
C MET A 372 10.83 -19.19 -11.06
N ARG A 373 11.46 -19.66 -9.98
CA ARG A 373 12.60 -20.58 -10.06
C ARG A 373 12.20 -21.94 -10.63
N ALA A 374 11.03 -22.47 -10.25
CA ALA A 374 10.50 -23.70 -10.83
C ALA A 374 10.21 -23.55 -12.33
N ARG A 375 9.61 -22.43 -12.77
CA ARG A 375 9.42 -22.13 -14.19
C ARG A 375 10.75 -22.12 -14.95
N GLU A 376 11.75 -21.44 -14.42
CA GLU A 376 13.07 -21.33 -15.04
C GLU A 376 13.75 -22.68 -15.14
N ALA A 377 13.64 -23.52 -14.09
CA ALA A 377 14.14 -24.89 -14.11
C ALA A 377 13.47 -25.76 -15.18
N VAL A 378 12.17 -25.60 -15.41
CA VAL A 378 11.45 -26.32 -16.48
C VAL A 378 11.87 -25.83 -17.86
N ILE A 379 12.06 -24.52 -18.06
CA ILE A 379 12.51 -23.97 -19.35
C ILE A 379 13.92 -24.48 -19.69
N VAL A 380 14.86 -24.40 -18.74
CA VAL A 380 16.23 -24.90 -18.93
C VAL A 380 16.25 -26.39 -19.22
N LEU A 381 15.35 -27.17 -18.60
CA LEU A 381 15.20 -28.61 -18.86
C LEU A 381 14.68 -28.87 -20.28
N ALA A 382 13.78 -28.02 -20.79
CA ALA A 382 13.25 -28.12 -22.14
C ALA A 382 14.26 -27.72 -23.24
N GLU A 383 15.23 -26.84 -22.91
CA GLU A 383 16.29 -26.35 -23.82
C GLU A 383 17.57 -27.20 -23.78
N ASP A 384 17.56 -28.32 -23.05
CA ASP A 384 18.69 -29.29 -22.94
C ASP A 384 20.03 -28.65 -22.47
N ARG A 385 19.97 -27.61 -21.64
CA ARG A 385 21.14 -26.93 -21.08
C ARG A 385 21.63 -27.56 -19.77
N PRO A 386 22.94 -27.83 -19.60
CA PRO A 386 23.44 -28.77 -18.57
C PRO A 386 23.54 -28.25 -17.12
N THR A 387 23.19 -27.02 -16.80
CA THR A 387 23.41 -26.51 -15.43
C THR A 387 22.26 -25.67 -14.88
N VAL A 388 21.47 -26.25 -13.99
CA VAL A 388 20.60 -25.50 -13.07
C VAL A 388 21.07 -25.73 -11.64
N PRO A 389 21.37 -24.69 -10.84
CA PRO A 389 21.64 -24.84 -9.41
C PRO A 389 20.40 -25.40 -8.72
N TYR A 390 20.58 -26.40 -7.87
CA TYR A 390 19.52 -26.98 -7.06
C TYR A 390 19.03 -25.94 -6.04
N PRO A 391 17.74 -25.62 -5.94
CA PRO A 391 17.24 -24.69 -4.94
C PRO A 391 17.33 -25.31 -3.55
N GLU A 392 17.82 -24.53 -2.58
CA GLU A 392 17.94 -24.96 -1.17
C GLU A 392 16.60 -25.41 -0.56
N PRO A 393 16.60 -26.35 0.42
CA PRO A 393 15.42 -27.08 0.89
C PRO A 393 14.46 -26.33 1.82
N HIS A 394 14.35 -25.01 1.74
CA HIS A 394 13.56 -24.18 2.66
C HIS A 394 12.21 -23.75 2.10
N HIS A 395 11.46 -24.64 1.45
CA HIS A 395 10.17 -24.29 0.85
C HIS A 395 8.99 -24.97 1.56
N ALA A 396 7.81 -24.31 1.51
CA ALA A 396 6.55 -24.90 1.95
C ALA A 396 6.31 -26.26 1.30
N THR A 397 5.55 -27.13 1.96
CA THR A 397 5.36 -28.54 1.57
C THR A 397 4.91 -28.72 0.11
N GLU A 398 4.06 -27.80 -0.38
CA GLU A 398 3.55 -27.81 -1.76
C GLU A 398 4.64 -27.48 -2.78
N MET A 399 5.49 -26.49 -2.48
CA MET A 399 6.62 -26.12 -3.32
C MET A 399 7.67 -27.24 -3.37
N ARG A 400 7.89 -27.94 -2.26
CA ARG A 400 8.79 -29.10 -2.22
C ARG A 400 8.32 -30.18 -3.17
N ARG A 401 7.03 -30.54 -3.15
CA ARG A 401 6.45 -31.52 -4.07
C ARG A 401 6.62 -31.13 -5.54
N LEU A 402 6.49 -29.83 -5.86
CA LEU A 402 6.71 -29.33 -7.22
C LEU A 402 8.18 -29.52 -7.66
N PHE A 403 9.14 -29.17 -6.80
CA PHE A 403 10.56 -29.37 -7.10
C PHE A 403 10.94 -30.85 -7.18
N ASP A 404 10.40 -31.71 -6.31
CA ASP A 404 10.58 -33.15 -6.37
C ASP A 404 10.06 -33.72 -7.70
N ALA A 405 8.90 -33.27 -8.17
CA ALA A 405 8.37 -33.66 -9.48
C ALA A 405 9.27 -33.23 -10.64
N ILE A 406 9.87 -32.02 -10.59
CA ILE A 406 10.83 -31.55 -11.59
C ILE A 406 12.10 -32.43 -11.60
N VAL A 407 12.58 -32.82 -10.41
CA VAL A 407 13.75 -33.73 -10.28
C VAL A 407 13.45 -35.09 -10.89
N ILE A 408 12.28 -35.67 -10.60
CA ILE A 408 11.84 -36.94 -11.18
C ILE A 408 11.74 -36.86 -12.71
N LEU A 409 11.14 -35.75 -13.22
CA LEU A 409 11.03 -35.52 -14.66
C LEU A 409 12.42 -35.44 -15.32
N ARG A 410 13.36 -34.73 -14.73
CA ARG A 410 14.75 -34.61 -15.21
C ARG A 410 15.42 -36.01 -15.31
N ARG A 411 15.27 -36.80 -14.26
CA ARG A 411 15.83 -38.19 -14.24
C ARG A 411 15.24 -39.06 -15.34
N SER A 412 13.91 -39.00 -15.50
CA SER A 412 13.22 -39.77 -16.54
C SER A 412 13.62 -39.37 -17.96
N LEU A 413 13.83 -38.05 -18.21
CA LEU A 413 14.32 -37.57 -19.51
C LEU A 413 15.76 -37.99 -19.77
N ALA A 414 16.64 -37.97 -18.77
CA ALA A 414 18.01 -38.42 -18.89
C ALA A 414 18.12 -39.92 -19.17
N GLU A 415 17.30 -40.75 -18.48
CA GLU A 415 17.20 -42.18 -18.74
C GLU A 415 16.71 -42.49 -20.17
N ARG A 416 15.67 -41.77 -20.63
CA ARG A 416 15.20 -41.95 -22.02
C ARG A 416 16.26 -41.57 -23.05
N ALA A 417 16.99 -40.46 -22.83
CA ALA A 417 18.06 -40.05 -23.72
C ALA A 417 19.20 -41.10 -23.78
N SER A 418 19.56 -41.69 -22.64
CA SER A 418 20.56 -42.79 -22.55
C SER A 418 20.11 -44.01 -23.30
N LEU A 419 18.88 -44.50 -23.05
CA LEU A 419 18.31 -45.65 -23.73
C LEU A 419 18.20 -45.43 -25.25
N THR A 420 17.81 -44.23 -25.68
CA THR A 420 17.71 -43.93 -27.11
C THR A 420 19.09 -43.98 -27.77
N LYS A 421 20.14 -43.53 -27.08
CA LYS A 421 21.52 -43.60 -27.58
C LYS A 421 22.00 -45.04 -27.70
N GLU A 422 21.72 -45.87 -26.68
CA GLU A 422 22.09 -47.29 -26.70
C GLU A 422 21.35 -48.04 -27.82
N LEU A 423 20.03 -47.84 -27.96
CA LEU A 423 19.25 -48.44 -29.02
C LEU A 423 19.74 -48.04 -30.41
N LYS A 424 20.12 -46.79 -30.60
CA LYS A 424 20.68 -46.31 -31.87
C LYS A 424 22.02 -46.98 -32.17
N GLN A 425 22.90 -47.12 -31.19
CA GLN A 425 24.19 -47.79 -31.34
C GLN A 425 24.04 -49.27 -31.67
N GLN A 426 23.09 -49.97 -31.05
CA GLN A 426 22.77 -51.38 -31.37
C GLN A 426 22.17 -51.53 -32.77
N ALA A 427 21.37 -50.58 -33.22
CA ALA A 427 20.76 -50.62 -34.56
C ALA A 427 21.77 -50.35 -35.71
N GLU A 428 22.89 -49.67 -35.44
CA GLU A 428 23.84 -49.23 -36.44
C GLU A 428 25.08 -50.13 -36.55
N THR A 429 25.30 -51.10 -35.64
CA THR A 429 26.50 -51.96 -35.62
C THR A 429 26.18 -53.43 -35.90
N ASP A 430 27.13 -54.12 -36.54
CA ASP A 430 27.09 -55.59 -36.70
C ASP A 430 27.55 -56.28 -35.40
N GLY A 431 26.73 -57.15 -34.86
CA GLY A 431 26.97 -57.83 -33.57
C GLY A 431 28.17 -58.76 -33.52
N LEU A 432 28.64 -59.32 -34.63
CA LEU A 432 29.80 -60.17 -34.69
C LEU A 432 31.12 -59.42 -34.77
N THR A 433 31.18 -58.46 -35.67
CA THR A 433 32.42 -57.81 -36.04
C THR A 433 32.61 -56.43 -35.40
N GLY A 434 31.55 -55.87 -34.80
CA GLY A 434 31.56 -54.53 -34.22
C GLY A 434 31.76 -53.41 -35.28
N LEU A 435 31.66 -53.71 -36.53
CA LEU A 435 31.67 -52.76 -37.64
C LEU A 435 30.26 -52.14 -37.80
N MET A 436 30.20 -51.11 -38.62
CA MET A 436 28.94 -50.57 -39.08
C MET A 436 28.19 -51.69 -39.87
N ASN A 437 26.89 -51.82 -39.64
CA ASN A 437 26.08 -52.75 -40.41
C ASN A 437 25.67 -52.14 -41.77
N ARG A 438 25.13 -52.97 -42.66
CA ARG A 438 24.67 -52.57 -43.98
C ARG A 438 23.64 -51.42 -43.92
N GLY A 439 22.66 -51.50 -43.00
CA GLY A 439 21.60 -50.49 -42.91
C GLY A 439 22.15 -49.10 -42.52
N ALA A 440 23.13 -49.03 -41.63
CA ALA A 440 23.81 -47.80 -41.26
C ALA A 440 24.70 -47.25 -42.39
N LEU A 441 25.37 -48.14 -43.11
CA LEU A 441 26.17 -47.78 -44.28
C LEU A 441 25.28 -47.21 -45.39
N ASP A 442 24.16 -47.86 -45.70
CA ASP A 442 23.20 -47.37 -46.70
C ASP A 442 22.65 -46.00 -46.34
N MET A 443 22.29 -45.78 -45.06
CA MET A 443 21.88 -44.45 -44.60
C MET A 443 22.92 -43.36 -44.81
N ILE A 444 24.20 -43.67 -44.65
CA ILE A 444 25.29 -42.72 -44.89
C ILE A 444 25.47 -42.46 -46.38
N GLY A 445 25.45 -43.55 -47.17
CA GLY A 445 25.61 -43.49 -48.63
C GLY A 445 24.48 -42.74 -49.32
N GLU A 446 23.23 -42.89 -48.80
CA GLU A 446 22.05 -42.20 -49.33
C GLU A 446 21.92 -40.75 -48.89
N ARG A 447 22.60 -40.35 -47.80
CA ARG A 447 22.58 -38.93 -47.37
C ARG A 447 23.37 -38.08 -48.36
N HIS A 448 22.64 -37.14 -48.98
CA HIS A 448 23.25 -36.09 -49.76
C HIS A 448 23.91 -35.10 -48.80
N ALA A 449 25.22 -35.04 -48.72
CA ALA A 449 25.96 -34.31 -47.69
C ALA A 449 26.47 -32.94 -48.13
N GLY A 450 26.27 -32.50 -49.36
CA GLY A 450 26.90 -31.28 -49.81
C GLY A 450 26.12 -30.40 -50.77
N ASN A 451 26.22 -29.09 -50.57
CA ASN A 451 25.74 -28.08 -51.49
C ASN A 451 26.84 -27.63 -52.49
N ARG A 452 27.98 -28.33 -52.53
CA ARG A 452 29.13 -27.98 -53.41
C ARG A 452 29.46 -29.14 -54.36
N ALA A 453 29.63 -28.82 -55.61
CA ALA A 453 30.04 -29.78 -56.63
C ALA A 453 31.41 -30.40 -56.24
N GLY A 454 31.44 -31.73 -56.00
CA GLY A 454 32.66 -32.44 -55.66
C GLY A 454 32.76 -32.94 -54.19
N GLU A 455 31.91 -32.48 -53.27
CA GLU A 455 31.90 -32.97 -51.86
C GLU A 455 31.24 -34.33 -51.72
N ASP A 456 30.45 -34.76 -52.69
CA ASP A 456 29.72 -36.05 -52.68
C ASP A 456 30.52 -37.19 -53.40
N ALA A 457 31.71 -36.93 -53.91
CA ALA A 457 32.52 -37.94 -54.55
C ALA A 457 33.06 -38.97 -53.54
N ALA A 458 32.95 -40.22 -53.87
CA ALA A 458 33.41 -41.30 -53.01
C ALA A 458 33.93 -42.50 -53.82
N CYS A 459 34.88 -43.21 -53.22
CA CYS A 459 35.28 -44.54 -53.72
C CYS A 459 34.78 -45.62 -52.78
N LEU A 460 34.22 -46.66 -53.35
CA LEU A 460 33.72 -47.85 -52.66
C LEU A 460 34.62 -49.06 -53.01
N ILE A 461 35.08 -49.71 -51.96
CA ILE A 461 35.76 -51.00 -52.09
C ILE A 461 34.81 -52.05 -51.50
N LEU A 462 34.34 -52.98 -52.34
CA LEU A 462 33.61 -54.14 -51.90
C LEU A 462 34.57 -55.29 -51.81
N MET A 463 34.68 -55.95 -50.68
CA MET A 463 35.55 -57.06 -50.38
C MET A 463 34.70 -58.25 -50.03
N ASP A 464 35.05 -59.42 -50.57
CA ASP A 464 34.41 -60.71 -50.28
C ASP A 464 35.48 -61.74 -50.04
N ILE A 465 35.32 -62.55 -48.96
CA ILE A 465 36.29 -63.60 -48.59
C ILE A 465 36.08 -64.81 -49.48
N ASP A 466 37.14 -65.13 -50.21
CA ASP A 466 37.12 -66.27 -51.18
C ASP A 466 36.86 -67.59 -50.48
N HIS A 467 35.94 -68.41 -51.03
CA HIS A 467 35.59 -69.70 -50.54
C HIS A 467 35.20 -69.77 -49.05
N PHE A 468 34.67 -68.69 -48.47
CA PHE A 468 34.30 -68.61 -47.07
C PHE A 468 33.29 -69.75 -46.67
N LYS A 469 32.36 -70.07 -47.55
CA LYS A 469 31.46 -71.19 -47.32
C LYS A 469 32.22 -72.49 -47.12
N ALA A 470 33.25 -72.74 -47.89
CA ALA A 470 34.08 -73.97 -47.73
C ALA A 470 34.86 -73.97 -46.40
N ILE A 471 35.24 -72.82 -45.92
CA ILE A 471 35.84 -72.64 -44.59
C ILE A 471 34.81 -73.01 -43.52
N ASN A 472 33.58 -72.52 -43.60
CA ASN A 472 32.50 -72.86 -42.66
C ASN A 472 32.16 -74.34 -42.72
N ASP A 473 32.02 -74.87 -43.94
CA ASP A 473 31.63 -76.33 -44.12
C ASP A 473 32.71 -77.27 -43.59
N ARG A 474 34.00 -76.85 -43.65
CA ARG A 474 35.12 -77.65 -43.20
C ARG A 474 35.47 -77.52 -41.73
N TYR A 475 35.44 -76.27 -41.21
CA TYR A 475 35.94 -75.98 -39.87
C TYR A 475 34.83 -75.51 -38.89
N GLY A 476 33.61 -75.41 -39.38
CA GLY A 476 32.47 -74.98 -38.60
C GLY A 476 32.29 -73.42 -38.54
N HIS A 477 31.07 -72.98 -38.26
CA HIS A 477 30.70 -71.56 -38.24
C HIS A 477 31.47 -70.77 -37.20
N LEU A 478 31.87 -71.34 -36.05
CA LEU A 478 32.64 -70.61 -35.03
C LEU A 478 34.02 -70.23 -35.55
N GLU A 479 34.68 -71.08 -36.35
CA GLU A 479 35.95 -70.77 -36.97
C GLU A 479 35.77 -69.79 -38.13
N GLY A 480 34.69 -69.83 -38.87
CA GLY A 480 34.34 -68.83 -39.83
C GLY A 480 34.13 -67.42 -39.17
N ASP A 481 33.43 -67.38 -38.04
CA ASP A 481 33.29 -66.18 -37.26
C ASP A 481 34.63 -65.64 -36.75
N HIS A 482 35.55 -66.52 -36.36
CA HIS A 482 36.93 -66.14 -36.00
C HIS A 482 37.67 -65.54 -37.19
N VAL A 483 37.58 -66.14 -38.35
CA VAL A 483 38.18 -65.58 -39.60
C VAL A 483 37.62 -64.19 -39.92
N LEU A 484 36.31 -63.99 -39.81
CA LEU A 484 35.71 -62.67 -40.04
C LEU A 484 36.23 -61.63 -39.08
N LYS A 485 36.35 -61.93 -37.79
CA LYS A 485 36.89 -61.03 -36.77
C LYS A 485 38.37 -60.69 -37.03
N GLU A 486 39.15 -61.71 -37.42
CA GLU A 486 40.55 -61.56 -37.72
C GLU A 486 40.78 -60.73 -38.99
N CYS A 487 39.94 -60.90 -40.03
CA CYS A 487 39.96 -60.02 -41.20
C CYS A 487 39.70 -58.58 -40.81
N VAL A 488 38.74 -58.34 -39.94
CA VAL A 488 38.47 -56.97 -39.46
C VAL A 488 39.66 -56.36 -38.70
N ARG A 489 40.27 -57.20 -37.81
CA ARG A 489 41.46 -56.78 -37.03
C ARG A 489 42.64 -56.43 -37.93
N MET A 490 42.80 -57.08 -39.02
CA MET A 490 43.87 -56.86 -40.01
C MET A 490 43.60 -55.62 -40.88
N VAL A 491 42.36 -55.45 -41.34
CA VAL A 491 41.97 -54.39 -42.27
C VAL A 491 41.89 -53.01 -41.59
N ARG A 492 41.35 -53.00 -40.38
CA ARG A 492 41.05 -51.74 -39.66
C ARG A 492 42.26 -50.82 -39.48
N PRO A 493 43.48 -51.28 -39.13
CA PRO A 493 44.68 -50.44 -39.03
C PRO A 493 45.17 -49.90 -40.36
N MET A 494 44.72 -50.44 -41.46
CA MET A 494 45.15 -50.02 -42.82
C MET A 494 44.33 -48.83 -43.35
N LEU A 495 43.20 -48.51 -42.66
CA LEU A 495 42.27 -47.45 -43.05
C LEU A 495 42.67 -46.12 -42.44
N ARG A 496 42.31 -45.03 -43.10
CA ARG A 496 42.55 -43.66 -42.63
C ARG A 496 41.42 -43.21 -41.68
N PRO A 497 41.68 -42.25 -40.78
CA PRO A 497 40.62 -41.58 -40.09
C PRO A 497 39.64 -40.93 -41.10
N GLY A 498 38.38 -41.35 -41.08
CA GLY A 498 37.33 -40.92 -42.00
C GLY A 498 36.90 -41.95 -43.02
N ASP A 499 37.67 -43.02 -43.26
CA ASP A 499 37.22 -44.17 -44.04
C ASP A 499 36.19 -44.94 -43.21
N ILE A 500 35.05 -45.30 -43.82
CA ILE A 500 34.01 -46.10 -43.18
C ILE A 500 34.22 -47.55 -43.55
N PHE A 501 34.30 -48.39 -42.51
CA PHE A 501 34.41 -49.85 -42.67
C PHE A 501 33.14 -50.50 -42.14
N ALA A 502 32.44 -51.22 -42.98
CA ALA A 502 31.18 -51.84 -42.70
C ALA A 502 31.12 -53.30 -43.12
N ARG A 503 30.35 -54.09 -42.43
CA ARG A 503 29.99 -55.45 -42.86
C ARG A 503 28.71 -55.37 -43.71
N PHE A 504 28.83 -55.71 -44.98
CA PHE A 504 27.77 -55.59 -45.96
C PHE A 504 26.91 -56.83 -46.09
N GLY A 505 27.49 -57.96 -45.91
CA GLY A 505 26.80 -59.27 -45.95
C GLY A 505 27.46 -60.31 -45.04
N GLY A 506 27.20 -61.56 -45.22
CA GLY A 506 27.75 -62.64 -44.42
C GLY A 506 29.27 -62.66 -44.38
N GLU A 507 29.90 -62.64 -45.56
CA GLU A 507 31.37 -62.61 -45.79
C GLU A 507 31.86 -61.39 -46.56
N GLU A 508 30.94 -60.42 -46.74
CA GLU A 508 31.20 -59.21 -47.53
C GLU A 508 31.42 -57.99 -46.62
N PHE A 509 32.42 -57.23 -46.95
CA PHE A 509 32.80 -56.04 -46.28
C PHE A 509 32.90 -54.87 -47.29
N VAL A 510 32.55 -53.70 -46.81
CA VAL A 510 32.63 -52.47 -47.60
C VAL A 510 33.52 -51.46 -46.90
N ILE A 511 34.39 -50.83 -47.68
CA ILE A 511 35.14 -49.66 -47.26
C ILE A 511 34.70 -48.50 -48.13
N LEU A 512 34.14 -47.48 -47.50
CA LEU A 512 33.73 -46.25 -48.17
C LEU A 512 34.78 -45.18 -47.84
N MET A 513 35.40 -44.65 -48.88
CA MET A 513 36.42 -43.60 -48.83
C MET A 513 35.84 -42.30 -49.41
N SER A 514 35.92 -41.20 -48.67
CA SER A 514 35.52 -39.89 -49.18
C SER A 514 36.53 -39.34 -50.18
N GLY A 515 36.02 -38.76 -51.26
CA GLY A 515 36.84 -38.12 -52.33
C GLY A 515 36.96 -38.97 -53.60
N ASP A 516 37.56 -38.41 -54.60
CA ASP A 516 37.64 -38.96 -56.00
C ASP A 516 38.98 -39.63 -56.28
N ASP A 517 39.58 -40.35 -55.33
CA ASP A 517 40.87 -41.06 -55.48
C ASP A 517 40.71 -42.55 -55.80
N LEU A 518 40.28 -42.84 -56.99
CA LEU A 518 40.17 -44.25 -57.45
C LEU A 518 41.53 -44.99 -57.46
N ALA A 519 42.64 -44.27 -57.73
CA ALA A 519 43.98 -44.87 -57.72
C ALA A 519 44.37 -45.27 -56.27
N GLY A 520 44.12 -44.39 -55.28
CA GLY A 520 44.33 -44.67 -53.87
C GLY A 520 43.45 -45.79 -53.37
N ALA A 521 42.14 -45.84 -53.74
CA ALA A 521 41.25 -46.94 -53.39
C ALA A 521 41.72 -48.28 -53.95
N ASN A 522 42.17 -48.28 -55.19
CA ASN A 522 42.70 -49.52 -55.81
C ASN A 522 44.02 -49.96 -55.16
N ALA A 523 44.92 -48.99 -54.80
CA ALA A 523 46.16 -49.28 -54.07
C ALA A 523 45.86 -49.85 -52.67
N LEU A 524 44.84 -49.31 -51.95
CA LEU A 524 44.39 -49.81 -50.66
C LEU A 524 43.85 -51.24 -50.78
N ALA A 525 42.97 -51.51 -51.75
CA ALA A 525 42.42 -52.85 -52.01
C ALA A 525 43.52 -53.89 -52.30
N LYS A 526 44.53 -53.50 -53.13
CA LYS A 526 45.69 -54.38 -53.41
C LYS A 526 46.53 -54.63 -52.15
N ARG A 527 46.72 -53.67 -51.30
CA ARG A 527 47.47 -53.79 -50.05
C ARG A 527 46.73 -54.69 -49.06
N ILE A 528 45.40 -54.55 -48.92
CA ILE A 528 44.57 -55.38 -48.07
C ILE A 528 44.60 -56.82 -48.60
N ARG A 529 44.42 -57.02 -49.91
CA ARG A 529 44.51 -58.31 -50.56
C ARG A 529 45.83 -59.08 -50.26
N ALA A 530 46.95 -58.39 -50.46
CA ALA A 530 48.29 -58.97 -50.20
C ALA A 530 48.54 -59.28 -48.73
N ALA A 531 47.99 -58.44 -47.82
CA ALA A 531 48.08 -58.70 -46.40
C ALA A 531 47.27 -59.91 -45.95
N LEU A 532 46.07 -60.11 -46.49
CA LEU A 532 45.26 -61.30 -46.21
C LEU A 532 45.88 -62.56 -46.74
N GLU A 533 46.40 -62.54 -47.97
CA GLU A 533 47.06 -63.66 -48.59
C GLU A 533 48.35 -64.11 -47.83
N ALA A 534 49.09 -63.12 -47.28
CA ALA A 534 50.33 -63.40 -46.53
C ALA A 534 50.08 -63.75 -45.05
N HIS A 535 48.88 -63.60 -44.56
CA HIS A 535 48.56 -63.83 -43.15
C HIS A 535 48.15 -65.29 -42.91
N GLU A 536 48.77 -65.89 -41.92
CA GLU A 536 48.40 -67.25 -41.45
C GLU A 536 47.30 -67.12 -40.41
N PHE A 537 46.07 -67.47 -40.79
CA PHE A 537 44.94 -67.50 -39.86
C PHE A 537 45.07 -68.76 -38.99
N VAL A 538 45.28 -68.55 -37.70
CA VAL A 538 45.40 -69.69 -36.73
C VAL A 538 44.02 -70.01 -36.16
N LEU A 539 43.55 -71.20 -36.44
CA LEU A 539 42.26 -71.71 -35.90
C LEU A 539 42.41 -72.16 -34.45
N SER A 540 41.30 -72.34 -33.78
CA SER A 540 41.28 -72.74 -32.36
C SER A 540 41.97 -74.06 -32.04
N ASP A 541 42.11 -74.92 -33.04
CA ASP A 541 42.78 -76.27 -32.95
C ASP A 541 44.29 -76.17 -33.27
N GLY A 542 44.82 -74.90 -33.51
CA GLY A 542 46.20 -74.67 -33.91
C GLY A 542 46.49 -74.87 -35.41
N THR A 543 45.51 -75.27 -36.21
CA THR A 543 45.63 -75.37 -37.66
C THR A 543 45.81 -73.99 -38.29
N THR A 544 46.73 -73.86 -39.24
CA THR A 544 46.89 -72.59 -39.99
C THR A 544 46.13 -72.65 -41.31
N LEU A 545 45.43 -71.58 -41.65
CA LEU A 545 44.67 -71.46 -42.87
C LEU A 545 45.10 -70.17 -43.61
N THR A 546 45.29 -70.22 -44.91
CA THR A 546 45.46 -69.07 -45.76
C THR A 546 44.10 -68.65 -46.30
N VAL A 547 43.74 -67.39 -46.06
CA VAL A 547 42.47 -66.78 -46.51
C VAL A 547 42.78 -65.72 -47.55
N THR A 548 42.11 -65.86 -48.69
CA THR A 548 42.18 -64.82 -49.72
C THR A 548 40.85 -64.08 -49.85
N ALA A 549 40.88 -62.92 -50.43
CA ALA A 549 39.65 -62.15 -50.70
C ALA A 549 39.72 -61.50 -52.10
N SER A 550 38.57 -61.37 -52.72
CA SER A 550 38.35 -60.70 -53.98
C SER A 550 37.80 -59.32 -53.72
N PHE A 551 38.19 -58.34 -54.54
CA PHE A 551 37.89 -56.94 -54.35
C PHE A 551 37.31 -56.30 -55.62
N GLY A 552 36.19 -55.58 -55.47
CA GLY A 552 35.60 -54.71 -56.48
C GLY A 552 35.74 -53.25 -56.03
N VAL A 553 36.33 -52.42 -56.86
CA VAL A 553 36.52 -51.02 -56.57
C VAL A 553 35.72 -50.18 -57.54
N ALA A 554 34.94 -49.24 -57.04
CA ALA A 554 34.18 -48.33 -57.86
C ALA A 554 34.34 -46.90 -57.37
N ARG A 555 34.13 -45.95 -58.27
CA ARG A 555 34.09 -44.51 -58.01
C ARG A 555 32.72 -43.95 -58.38
N GLY A 556 32.18 -43.10 -57.57
CA GLY A 556 30.90 -42.43 -57.84
C GLY A 556 30.61 -41.33 -56.84
N ASN A 557 29.35 -40.97 -56.71
CA ASN A 557 28.88 -39.97 -55.78
C ASN A 557 27.97 -40.58 -54.71
N LEU A 558 27.84 -39.90 -53.59
CA LEU A 558 26.86 -40.21 -52.56
C LEU A 558 25.50 -39.58 -52.89
N GLY A 559 24.44 -40.09 -52.34
CA GLY A 559 23.07 -39.68 -52.59
C GLY A 559 22.20 -40.86 -53.03
N GLN A 560 20.89 -40.80 -52.81
CA GLN A 560 19.99 -41.91 -52.86
C GLN A 560 20.07 -42.76 -54.14
N LEU A 561 20.13 -42.14 -55.32
CA LEU A 561 20.24 -42.86 -56.59
C LEU A 561 21.71 -43.21 -56.92
N ALA A 562 22.63 -42.27 -56.64
CA ALA A 562 24.06 -42.43 -56.93
C ALA A 562 24.70 -43.49 -56.04
N TRP A 563 24.25 -43.64 -54.78
CA TRP A 563 24.74 -44.69 -53.87
C TRP A 563 24.47 -46.09 -54.41
N ARG A 564 23.24 -46.33 -54.90
CA ARG A 564 22.90 -47.63 -55.48
C ARG A 564 23.73 -47.96 -56.70
N GLN A 565 23.94 -46.97 -57.57
CA GLN A 565 24.78 -47.11 -58.74
C GLN A 565 26.25 -47.40 -58.36
N LEU A 566 26.76 -46.76 -57.31
CA LEU A 566 28.10 -46.98 -56.82
C LEU A 566 28.29 -48.38 -56.24
N VAL A 567 27.31 -48.87 -55.50
CA VAL A 567 27.33 -50.25 -54.98
C VAL A 567 27.23 -51.26 -56.12
N GLU A 568 26.34 -51.07 -57.10
CA GLU A 568 26.20 -51.95 -58.27
C GLU A 568 27.51 -51.98 -59.12
N ALA A 569 28.18 -50.82 -59.27
CA ALA A 569 29.42 -50.75 -59.99
C ALA A 569 30.57 -51.50 -59.29
N ALA A 570 30.64 -51.40 -57.95
CA ALA A 570 31.60 -52.15 -57.14
C ALA A 570 31.32 -53.68 -57.16
N ASP A 571 30.02 -54.04 -57.06
CA ASP A 571 29.62 -55.46 -57.13
C ASP A 571 29.95 -56.06 -58.48
N ALA A 572 29.64 -55.41 -59.60
CA ALA A 572 30.06 -55.83 -60.93
C ALA A 572 31.58 -56.00 -61.07
N ALA A 573 32.36 -55.15 -60.43
CA ALA A 573 33.82 -55.23 -60.39
C ALA A 573 34.26 -56.47 -59.53
N LEU A 574 33.63 -56.68 -58.40
CA LEU A 574 33.89 -57.80 -57.52
C LEU A 574 33.55 -59.12 -58.21
N TYR A 575 32.42 -59.16 -58.93
CA TYR A 575 32.04 -60.35 -59.72
C TYR A 575 33.12 -60.68 -60.77
N ARG A 576 33.67 -59.71 -61.45
CA ARG A 576 34.81 -59.93 -62.38
C ARG A 576 36.05 -60.39 -61.62
N ALA A 577 36.34 -59.92 -60.43
CA ALA A 577 37.46 -60.45 -59.66
C ALA A 577 37.29 -61.90 -59.29
N LYS A 578 36.07 -62.30 -58.93
CA LYS A 578 35.73 -63.70 -58.63
C LYS A 578 35.84 -64.59 -59.90
N SER A 579 35.40 -64.13 -61.09
CA SER A 579 35.45 -64.89 -62.35
C SER A 579 36.88 -64.96 -62.91
N ASP A 580 37.73 -63.97 -62.67
CA ASP A 580 39.14 -63.99 -63.16
C ASP A 580 40.10 -64.80 -62.29
N GLY A 581 39.58 -65.67 -61.42
CA GLY A 581 40.36 -66.60 -60.63
C GLY A 581 40.47 -66.24 -59.15
N ARG A 582 39.70 -65.30 -58.66
CA ARG A 582 39.70 -64.80 -57.25
C ARG A 582 41.01 -64.20 -56.83
N ASN A 583 41.14 -63.87 -55.52
CA ASN A 583 42.36 -63.29 -54.95
C ASN A 583 42.91 -62.11 -55.81
N CYS A 584 42.08 -61.27 -56.32
CA CYS A 584 42.46 -60.16 -57.17
C CYS A 584 41.57 -58.93 -56.99
N VAL A 585 42.05 -57.81 -57.49
CA VAL A 585 41.33 -56.54 -57.43
C VAL A 585 40.88 -56.18 -58.84
N ARG A 586 39.65 -55.82 -59.00
CA ARG A 586 39.11 -55.29 -60.23
C ARG A 586 38.41 -53.93 -59.91
N HIS A 587 38.48 -53.03 -60.87
CA HIS A 587 37.79 -51.71 -60.74
C HIS A 587 36.76 -51.53 -61.83
N SER A 588 35.73 -50.74 -61.56
CA SER A 588 34.71 -50.39 -62.54
C SER A 588 35.34 -49.57 -63.68
N GLN A 589 35.06 -49.94 -64.94
CA GLN A 589 35.36 -49.07 -66.08
C GLN A 589 34.42 -47.88 -65.99
N GLN A 590 34.89 -46.63 -66.26
CA GLN A 590 34.14 -45.41 -66.16
C GLN A 590 32.75 -45.51 -66.80
N LEU A 591 31.72 -45.36 -66.03
CA LEU A 591 30.39 -45.10 -66.56
C LEU A 591 30.38 -43.66 -67.07
N HIS A 592 30.33 -43.51 -68.41
CA HIS A 592 29.98 -42.21 -69.03
C HIS A 592 28.55 -41.90 -68.66
N PRO A 593 28.20 -40.68 -68.28
CA PRO A 593 26.80 -40.31 -68.07
C PRO A 593 26.03 -40.39 -69.41
N THR A 594 25.17 -41.36 -69.54
CA THR A 594 24.24 -41.46 -70.67
C THR A 594 23.22 -40.32 -70.53
N LEU A 595 23.22 -39.44 -71.54
CA LEU A 595 22.26 -38.38 -71.78
C LEU A 595 20.84 -38.91 -71.68
N VAL A 596 20.07 -38.41 -70.80
CA VAL A 596 18.62 -38.58 -70.76
C VAL A 596 18.01 -37.74 -71.89
N PRO A 597 17.18 -38.31 -72.79
CA PRO A 597 16.52 -37.54 -73.82
C PRO A 597 15.52 -36.55 -73.27
N ASP A 598 15.58 -35.31 -73.77
CA ASP A 598 14.61 -34.24 -73.52
C ASP A 598 13.17 -34.68 -73.91
N LEU A 599 12.23 -34.64 -72.98
CA LEU A 599 10.80 -34.68 -73.27
C LEU A 599 10.26 -33.26 -73.42
N PRO A 600 9.39 -33.00 -74.41
CA PRO A 600 9.03 -31.66 -74.86
C PRO A 600 8.06 -30.95 -73.89
N LYS A 601 8.27 -29.63 -73.78
CA LYS A 601 7.38 -28.69 -73.10
C LYS A 601 6.00 -28.62 -73.82
N GLY A 602 4.95 -29.00 -73.11
CA GLY A 602 3.54 -28.79 -73.53
C GLY A 602 2.92 -27.61 -72.82
N ARG A 603 2.23 -26.82 -73.61
CA ARG A 603 1.63 -25.53 -73.45
C ARG A 603 0.54 -25.42 -72.35
N ASP A 604 0.41 -24.20 -71.93
CA ASP A 604 -0.68 -23.50 -71.22
C ASP A 604 -2.10 -24.07 -71.30
N ALA A 605 -2.81 -24.03 -70.22
CA ALA A 605 -4.24 -23.71 -70.17
C ALA A 605 -4.70 -23.31 -68.76
N ASP A 606 -5.04 -22.06 -68.62
CA ASP A 606 -6.14 -21.39 -67.90
C ASP A 606 -6.72 -21.95 -66.58
N ALA A 607 -6.87 -20.98 -65.71
CA ALA A 607 -7.62 -20.94 -64.45
C ALA A 607 -9.13 -21.31 -64.61
N PRO A 608 -9.86 -21.56 -63.53
CA PRO A 608 -10.34 -20.45 -62.71
C PRO A 608 -10.50 -20.71 -61.17
N THR A 609 -10.46 -19.59 -60.50
CA THR A 609 -10.92 -19.27 -59.14
C THR A 609 -12.14 -20.04 -58.60
N ARG A 610 -12.07 -20.44 -57.33
CA ARG A 610 -13.21 -20.46 -56.39
C ARG A 610 -12.77 -20.34 -54.92
N LYS A 611 -13.31 -19.29 -54.29
CA LYS A 611 -13.33 -19.12 -52.83
C LYS A 611 -14.21 -20.17 -52.15
N PRO A 612 -13.97 -20.56 -50.91
CA PRO A 612 -15.03 -21.07 -50.07
C PRO A 612 -15.41 -20.06 -48.97
N ALA A 613 -16.69 -20.05 -48.72
CA ALA A 613 -17.44 -19.31 -47.73
C ALA A 613 -17.24 -19.88 -46.33
N ALA A 614 -17.48 -18.99 -45.37
CA ALA A 614 -17.59 -19.24 -43.94
C ALA A 614 -18.78 -20.17 -43.58
N ALA A 615 -18.62 -20.92 -42.52
CA ALA A 615 -19.62 -21.19 -41.50
C ALA A 615 -19.06 -22.04 -40.35
N ARG A 616 -19.16 -21.58 -39.25
CA ARG A 616 -19.62 -21.69 -37.86
C ARG A 616 -18.51 -21.74 -36.86
#